data_b0183e3e81f163f5990ec9bfc209c4dc
#
_entry.id   b0183e3e81f163f5990ec9bfc209c4dc
#
_cell.length_a   1.000
_cell.length_b   1.000
_cell.length_c   1.000
_cell.angle_alpha   90.00
_cell.angle_beta   90.00
_cell.angle_gamma   90.00
#
_symmetry.space_group_name_H-M   'P 1'
#
loop_
_entity.id
_entity.type
_entity.pdbx_description
1 polymer ?
#
loop_
_entity_poly.entity_id
_entity_poly.type
_entity_poly.pdbx_seq_one_letter_code
_entity_poly.pdbx_strand_id
1 'polypeptide(L)'
;NGDGGEVTPSSQEIEQAVRLTQLPPLDAEDRALFVDRMLPADLAQEAYASGAYQPLRSWAHAAFAATVRSSSEAVEITLVADGLTKVLRFANDGTLAVSYRWEAAAVPHGVVFATEVSLSHPLELRTTPSAETWSFPIATVAKSERGLDQTVQGESVTLRWPAAAGGASIAVG
;
A
#
# COMPACT_ATOMS: atom_id res chain seq x y z
N ASN A 1 -51.95 35.64 -4.23
CA ASN A 1 -51.32 35.12 -3.05
C ASN A 1 -50.69 33.78 -3.42
N GLY A 2 -49.43 33.78 -3.80
CA GLY A 2 -48.60 32.60 -4.06
C GLY A 2 -47.71 32.41 -2.85
N ASP A 3 -47.97 31.35 -2.12
CA ASP A 3 -47.11 30.89 -1.03
C ASP A 3 -45.96 30.12 -1.64
N GLY A 4 -44.81 30.77 -1.71
CA GLY A 4 -43.55 30.18 -2.13
C GLY A 4 -42.93 29.44 -0.95
N GLY A 5 -43.35 28.18 -0.75
CA GLY A 5 -42.71 27.30 0.22
C GLY A 5 -41.24 27.07 -0.16
N GLU A 6 -40.33 27.65 0.63
CA GLU A 6 -38.90 27.43 0.55
C GLU A 6 -38.63 25.97 0.99
N VAL A 7 -38.37 25.10 0.04
CA VAL A 7 -38.00 23.70 0.32
C VAL A 7 -36.59 23.68 0.87
N THR A 8 -36.46 23.57 2.17
CA THR A 8 -35.19 23.36 2.84
C THR A 8 -34.67 21.94 2.46
N PRO A 9 -33.51 21.82 1.84
CA PRO A 9 -32.98 20.49 1.49
C PRO A 9 -32.75 19.65 2.74
N SER A 10 -33.08 18.37 2.66
CA SER A 10 -32.88 17.44 3.77
C SER A 10 -31.39 17.27 4.07
N SER A 11 -31.05 16.95 5.33
CA SER A 11 -29.66 16.68 5.72
C SER A 11 -28.98 15.59 4.85
N GLN A 12 -29.75 14.65 4.30
CA GLN A 12 -29.26 13.63 3.35
C GLN A 12 -28.91 14.23 1.99
N GLU A 13 -29.60 15.28 1.53
CA GLU A 13 -29.23 15.98 0.29
C GLU A 13 -27.98 16.85 0.46
N ILE A 14 -27.73 17.35 1.67
CA ILE A 14 -26.51 18.11 1.99
C ILE A 14 -25.29 17.19 2.08
N GLU A 15 -25.42 15.98 2.63
CA GLU A 15 -24.34 14.98 2.65
C GLU A 15 -23.98 14.46 1.26
N GLN A 16 -24.95 14.37 0.33
CA GLN A 16 -24.71 13.99 -1.07
C GLN A 16 -24.09 15.11 -1.91
N ALA A 17 -24.06 16.34 -1.45
CA ALA A 17 -23.50 17.50 -2.15
C ALA A 17 -22.01 17.76 -1.88
N VAL A 18 -21.29 16.86 -1.24
CA VAL A 18 -19.82 16.88 -1.27
C VAL A 18 -19.39 16.52 -2.68
N ARG A 19 -19.48 17.50 -3.58
CA ARG A 19 -18.89 17.39 -4.92
C ARG A 19 -17.40 17.22 -4.73
N LEU A 20 -16.86 16.12 -5.22
CA LEU A 20 -15.42 15.98 -5.37
C LEU A 20 -14.93 17.15 -6.23
N THR A 21 -14.34 18.14 -5.58
CA THR A 21 -13.74 19.29 -6.26
C THR A 21 -12.38 18.92 -6.84
N GLN A 22 -11.82 17.77 -6.41
CA GLN A 22 -10.57 17.22 -6.90
C GLN A 22 -10.74 15.71 -7.13
N LEU A 23 -10.23 15.23 -8.26
CA LEU A 23 -10.09 13.79 -8.47
C LEU A 23 -9.06 13.25 -7.46
N PRO A 24 -9.25 12.02 -6.93
CA PRO A 24 -8.21 11.38 -6.15
C PRO A 24 -6.93 11.28 -6.98
N PRO A 25 -5.75 11.31 -6.35
CA PRO A 25 -4.49 11.16 -7.07
C PRO A 25 -4.51 9.84 -7.84
N LEU A 26 -4.03 9.89 -9.09
CA LEU A 26 -3.82 8.68 -9.88
C LEU A 26 -2.65 7.91 -9.29
N ASP A 27 -2.79 6.60 -9.22
CA ASP A 27 -1.68 5.74 -8.84
C ASP A 27 -0.56 5.89 -9.87
N ALA A 28 0.66 6.15 -9.39
CA ALA A 28 1.84 6.27 -10.24
C ALA A 28 2.31 4.92 -10.79
N GLU A 29 1.92 3.83 -10.12
CA GLU A 29 2.28 2.44 -10.43
C GLU A 29 1.06 1.55 -10.20
N ASP A 30 1.01 0.40 -10.87
CA ASP A 30 -0.03 -0.60 -10.66
C ASP A 30 -0.04 -1.09 -9.19
N ARG A 31 -1.23 -1.18 -8.62
CA ARG A 31 -1.39 -1.72 -7.27
C ARG A 31 -1.10 -3.22 -7.26
N ALA A 32 -0.20 -3.62 -6.41
CA ALA A 32 0.18 -5.01 -6.26
C ALA A 32 0.40 -5.36 -4.77
N LEU A 33 0.50 -6.64 -4.48
CA LEU A 33 0.95 -7.11 -3.18
C LEU A 33 2.47 -6.95 -3.09
N PHE A 34 2.92 -6.29 -2.02
CA PHE A 34 4.34 -6.14 -1.69
C PHE A 34 5.14 -5.37 -2.74
N VAL A 35 4.74 -4.14 -3.01
CA VAL A 35 5.51 -3.21 -3.84
C VAL A 35 6.62 -2.58 -2.99
N ASP A 36 7.86 -2.89 -3.31
CA ASP A 36 9.02 -2.62 -2.47
C ASP A 36 9.79 -1.39 -2.96
N ARG A 37 10.20 -0.52 -2.01
CA ARG A 37 10.91 0.74 -2.30
C ARG A 37 11.93 1.08 -1.21
N MET A 38 12.97 1.85 -1.59
CA MET A 38 13.76 2.65 -0.65
C MET A 38 13.28 4.09 -0.73
N LEU A 39 12.94 4.66 0.41
CA LEU A 39 12.39 6.01 0.54
C LEU A 39 13.24 6.87 1.47
N PRO A 40 13.26 8.21 1.30
CA PRO A 40 13.79 9.09 2.32
C PRO A 40 13.05 8.88 3.66
N ALA A 41 13.77 8.85 4.77
CA ALA A 41 13.17 8.64 6.09
C ALA A 41 12.28 9.82 6.52
N ASP A 42 12.59 11.01 6.04
CA ASP A 42 11.85 12.26 6.27
C ASP A 42 10.71 12.50 5.31
N LEU A 43 10.41 11.55 4.40
CA LEU A 43 9.27 11.65 3.49
C LEU A 43 7.98 11.77 4.30
N ALA A 44 7.21 12.83 4.04
CA ALA A 44 5.91 13.04 4.68
C ALA A 44 4.85 12.06 4.15
N GLN A 45 3.97 11.61 5.03
CA GLN A 45 2.89 10.69 4.70
C GLN A 45 1.95 11.24 3.64
N GLU A 46 1.64 12.53 3.69
CA GLU A 46 0.78 13.21 2.72
C GLU A 46 1.41 13.27 1.32
N ALA A 47 2.72 13.47 1.24
CA ALA A 47 3.45 13.45 -0.04
C ALA A 47 3.44 12.04 -0.64
N TYR A 48 3.60 11.01 0.21
CA TYR A 48 3.49 9.61 -0.22
C TYR A 48 2.08 9.30 -0.74
N ALA A 49 1.04 9.65 0.04
CA ALA A 49 -0.37 9.40 -0.31
C ALA A 49 -0.81 10.08 -1.61
N SER A 50 -0.26 11.27 -1.90
CA SER A 50 -0.56 12.03 -3.13
C SER A 50 0.30 11.62 -4.33
N GLY A 51 1.26 10.70 -4.17
CA GLY A 51 2.22 10.35 -5.21
C GLY A 51 3.26 11.45 -5.50
N ALA A 52 3.31 12.53 -4.68
CA ALA A 52 4.23 13.65 -4.85
C ALA A 52 5.61 13.36 -4.27
N TYR A 53 6.21 12.25 -4.65
CA TYR A 53 7.53 11.82 -4.20
C TYR A 53 8.26 11.04 -5.29
N GLN A 54 9.59 10.91 -5.13
CA GLN A 54 10.39 9.97 -5.91
C GLN A 54 11.09 9.00 -4.97
N PRO A 55 10.98 7.69 -5.18
CA PRO A 55 11.74 6.71 -4.42
C PRO A 55 13.23 6.81 -4.76
N LEU A 56 14.09 6.59 -3.77
CA LEU A 56 15.53 6.44 -4.00
C LEU A 56 15.83 5.18 -4.81
N ARG A 57 14.99 4.16 -4.63
CA ARG A 57 14.97 2.92 -5.41
C ARG A 57 13.57 2.33 -5.38
N SER A 58 13.13 1.76 -6.51
CA SER A 58 11.87 1.01 -6.61
C SER A 58 12.13 -0.35 -7.26
N TRP A 59 11.48 -1.38 -6.74
CA TRP A 59 11.44 -2.72 -7.34
C TRP A 59 10.07 -3.03 -7.96
N ALA A 60 9.18 -2.05 -8.10
CA ALA A 60 7.83 -2.23 -8.66
C ALA A 60 7.84 -2.90 -10.04
N HIS A 61 8.83 -2.56 -10.86
CA HIS A 61 9.00 -3.10 -12.20
C HIS A 61 10.29 -3.94 -12.37
N ALA A 62 10.88 -4.38 -11.25
CA ALA A 62 12.10 -5.18 -11.31
C ALA A 62 11.84 -6.58 -11.88
N ALA A 63 12.74 -7.05 -12.72
CA ALA A 63 12.74 -8.43 -13.19
C ALA A 63 13.33 -9.35 -12.11
N PHE A 64 12.47 -9.93 -11.27
CA PHE A 64 12.90 -10.86 -10.25
C PHE A 64 13.26 -12.24 -10.83
N ALA A 65 14.42 -12.75 -10.43
CA ALA A 65 14.72 -14.17 -10.57
C ALA A 65 13.92 -14.94 -9.51
N ALA A 66 13.09 -15.89 -9.94
CA ALA A 66 12.20 -16.63 -9.07
C ALA A 66 12.64 -18.09 -8.90
N THR A 67 12.60 -18.59 -7.67
CA THR A 67 12.77 -20.02 -7.34
C THR A 67 11.60 -20.46 -6.48
N VAL A 68 10.98 -21.59 -6.84
CA VAL A 68 9.85 -22.17 -6.10
C VAL A 68 10.28 -23.49 -5.48
N ARG A 69 9.94 -23.67 -4.20
CA ARG A 69 10.09 -24.91 -3.45
C ARG A 69 8.75 -25.32 -2.86
N SER A 70 8.38 -26.58 -3.02
CA SER A 70 7.18 -27.15 -2.45
C SER A 70 7.54 -28.25 -1.47
N SER A 71 6.84 -28.31 -0.34
CA SER A 71 6.90 -29.39 0.64
C SER A 71 5.48 -29.80 1.03
N SER A 72 5.35 -30.80 1.91
CA SER A 72 4.06 -31.18 2.50
C SER A 72 3.47 -30.10 3.41
N GLU A 73 4.24 -29.10 3.84
CA GLU A 73 3.83 -28.09 4.82
C GLU A 73 3.59 -26.71 4.21
N ALA A 74 4.31 -26.38 3.11
CA ALA A 74 4.26 -25.06 2.54
C ALA A 74 4.78 -25.01 1.09
N VAL A 75 4.40 -23.95 0.39
CA VAL A 75 5.04 -23.49 -0.84
C VAL A 75 5.85 -22.23 -0.53
N GLU A 76 7.10 -22.22 -0.93
CA GLU A 76 8.03 -21.10 -0.78
C GLU A 76 8.43 -20.55 -2.14
N ILE A 77 8.30 -19.23 -2.32
CA ILE A 77 8.73 -18.52 -3.52
C ILE A 77 9.81 -17.53 -3.10
N THR A 78 11.02 -17.75 -3.57
CA THR A 78 12.14 -16.83 -3.39
C THR A 78 12.29 -15.96 -4.65
N LEU A 79 12.29 -14.65 -4.45
CA LEU A 79 12.42 -13.63 -5.47
C LEU A 79 13.69 -12.81 -5.20
N VAL A 80 14.55 -12.68 -6.20
CA VAL A 80 15.83 -11.95 -6.08
C VAL A 80 15.95 -10.95 -7.22
N ALA A 81 16.17 -9.68 -6.89
CA ALA A 81 16.49 -8.63 -7.84
C ALA A 81 17.29 -7.52 -7.16
N ASP A 82 18.33 -7.03 -7.81
CA ASP A 82 19.04 -5.78 -7.45
C ASP A 82 19.28 -5.58 -5.96
N GLY A 83 19.91 -6.53 -5.28
CA GLY A 83 20.24 -6.44 -3.86
C GLY A 83 19.05 -6.61 -2.89
N LEU A 84 17.85 -6.96 -3.40
CA LEU A 84 16.69 -7.37 -2.63
C LEU A 84 16.44 -8.87 -2.78
N THR A 85 16.27 -9.57 -1.68
CA THR A 85 15.72 -10.92 -1.62
C THR A 85 14.41 -10.88 -0.88
N LYS A 86 13.34 -11.41 -1.48
CA LYS A 86 12.01 -11.54 -0.89
C LYS A 86 11.60 -13.01 -0.93
N VAL A 87 11.17 -13.56 0.19
CA VAL A 87 10.68 -14.94 0.30
C VAL A 87 9.23 -14.91 0.76
N LEU A 88 8.32 -15.43 -0.05
CA LEU A 88 6.92 -15.63 0.29
C LEU A 88 6.71 -17.10 0.66
N ARG A 89 6.15 -17.36 1.83
CA ARG A 89 5.84 -18.69 2.32
C ARG A 89 4.34 -18.81 2.55
N PHE A 90 3.70 -19.66 1.76
CA PHE A 90 2.30 -20.04 1.87
C PHE A 90 2.21 -21.39 2.59
N ALA A 91 1.77 -21.38 3.83
CA ALA A 91 1.63 -22.59 4.61
C ALA A 91 0.27 -23.27 4.36
N ASN A 92 0.20 -24.60 4.60
CA ASN A 92 -1.02 -25.37 4.37
C ASN A 92 -2.18 -25.01 5.31
N ASP A 93 -1.90 -24.32 6.40
CA ASP A 93 -2.90 -23.76 7.33
C ASP A 93 -3.52 -22.43 6.83
N GLY A 94 -3.12 -21.96 5.66
CA GLY A 94 -3.60 -20.71 5.05
C GLY A 94 -2.82 -19.47 5.46
N THR A 95 -1.80 -19.58 6.31
CA THR A 95 -0.97 -18.44 6.69
C THR A 95 0.00 -18.06 5.58
N LEU A 96 0.20 -16.76 5.41
CA LEU A 96 1.20 -16.18 4.53
C LEU A 96 2.26 -15.47 5.39
N ALA A 97 3.52 -15.78 5.15
CA ALA A 97 4.65 -15.03 5.69
C ALA A 97 5.53 -14.51 4.57
N VAL A 98 6.04 -13.30 4.74
CA VAL A 98 6.98 -12.68 3.81
C VAL A 98 8.21 -12.24 4.56
N SER A 99 9.40 -12.62 4.06
CA SER A 99 10.67 -12.17 4.63
C SER A 99 11.46 -11.40 3.59
N TYR A 100 12.11 -10.34 4.03
CA TYR A 100 12.93 -9.45 3.24
C TYR A 100 14.35 -9.46 3.71
N ARG A 101 15.28 -9.36 2.79
CA ARG A 101 16.69 -9.06 3.03
C ARG A 101 17.19 -8.10 1.96
N TRP A 102 17.87 -7.04 2.40
CA TRP A 102 18.49 -6.05 1.52
C TRP A 102 19.90 -5.70 2.00
N GLU A 103 20.71 -5.16 1.11
CA GLU A 103 22.10 -4.79 1.40
C GLU A 103 22.16 -3.49 2.22
N ALA A 104 22.20 -3.60 3.56
CA ALA A 104 22.20 -2.45 4.46
C ALA A 104 23.51 -1.62 4.40
N ALA A 105 24.65 -2.27 4.12
CA ALA A 105 25.96 -1.59 4.13
C ALA A 105 26.12 -0.54 3.02
N ALA A 106 25.34 -0.65 1.92
CA ALA A 106 25.36 0.29 0.81
C ALA A 106 24.33 1.41 0.93
N VAL A 107 23.51 1.42 2.01
CA VAL A 107 22.40 2.36 2.15
C VAL A 107 22.85 3.59 2.95
N PRO A 108 22.66 4.82 2.43
CA PRO A 108 22.94 6.04 3.17
C PRO A 108 22.09 6.16 4.45
N HIS A 109 22.56 6.96 5.42
CA HIS A 109 21.74 7.34 6.56
C HIS A 109 20.47 8.08 6.09
N GLY A 110 19.39 7.98 6.85
CA GLY A 110 18.14 8.67 6.52
C GLY A 110 17.33 7.99 5.40
N VAL A 111 17.50 6.68 5.20
CA VAL A 111 16.73 5.87 4.26
C VAL A 111 15.93 4.81 5.00
N VAL A 112 14.72 4.56 4.53
CA VAL A 112 13.86 3.47 4.98
C VAL A 112 13.60 2.50 3.83
N PHE A 113 13.54 1.20 4.14
CA PHE A 113 12.92 0.21 3.29
C PHE A 113 11.42 0.24 3.55
N ALA A 114 10.62 0.27 2.52
CA ALA A 114 9.17 0.28 2.59
C ALA A 114 8.59 -0.80 1.67
N THR A 115 7.54 -1.46 2.11
CA THR A 115 6.70 -2.32 1.26
C THR A 115 5.26 -1.89 1.38
N GLU A 116 4.57 -1.82 0.25
CA GLU A 116 3.16 -1.45 0.15
C GLU A 116 2.33 -2.69 -0.15
N VAL A 117 1.24 -2.86 0.61
CA VAL A 117 0.29 -3.97 0.48
C VAL A 117 -1.09 -3.39 0.22
N SER A 118 -1.67 -3.72 -0.93
CA SER A 118 -3.06 -3.33 -1.25
C SER A 118 -4.02 -4.43 -0.82
N LEU A 119 -4.95 -4.10 0.07
CA LEU A 119 -5.89 -5.01 0.69
C LEU A 119 -7.32 -4.63 0.32
N SER A 120 -8.14 -5.60 -0.13
CA SER A 120 -9.58 -5.40 -0.37
C SER A 120 -10.41 -5.37 0.92
N HIS A 121 -9.86 -5.91 2.00
CA HIS A 121 -10.43 -5.88 3.34
C HIS A 121 -9.29 -5.91 4.38
N PRO A 122 -9.52 -5.41 5.59
CA PRO A 122 -8.48 -5.37 6.62
C PRO A 122 -7.96 -6.76 6.95
N LEU A 123 -6.63 -6.89 7.04
CA LEU A 123 -5.91 -8.08 7.50
C LEU A 123 -4.98 -7.68 8.65
N GLU A 124 -4.75 -8.63 9.56
CA GLU A 124 -3.75 -8.43 10.60
C GLU A 124 -2.34 -8.64 10.01
N LEU A 125 -1.53 -7.58 10.04
CA LEU A 125 -0.13 -7.62 9.61
C LEU A 125 0.77 -7.51 10.84
N ARG A 126 1.48 -8.59 11.16
CA ARG A 126 2.48 -8.62 12.24
C ARG A 126 3.87 -8.52 11.65
N THR A 127 4.69 -7.59 12.13
CA THR A 127 6.01 -7.33 11.58
C THR A 127 7.13 -7.57 12.57
N THR A 128 8.27 -8.05 12.08
CA THR A 128 9.49 -8.22 12.88
C THR A 128 10.69 -7.73 12.06
N PRO A 129 11.45 -6.71 12.52
CA PRO A 129 11.10 -5.84 13.65
C PRO A 129 9.81 -5.07 13.43
N SER A 130 9.29 -4.39 14.47
CA SER A 130 8.08 -3.56 14.33
C SER A 130 8.28 -2.50 13.26
N ALA A 131 7.32 -2.39 12.35
CA ALA A 131 7.31 -1.38 11.29
C ALA A 131 6.61 -0.10 11.77
N GLU A 132 7.04 1.04 11.22
CA GLU A 132 6.17 2.20 11.11
C GLU A 132 5.13 1.90 10.03
N THR A 133 3.86 2.18 10.30
CA THR A 133 2.75 1.84 9.40
C THR A 133 2.02 3.08 8.95
N TRP A 134 1.85 3.23 7.64
CA TRP A 134 0.96 4.20 7.03
C TRP A 134 -0.19 3.47 6.37
N SER A 135 -1.39 4.07 6.42
CA SER A 135 -2.58 3.48 5.86
C SER A 135 -3.40 4.53 5.10
N PHE A 136 -3.88 4.14 3.92
CA PHE A 136 -4.63 5.02 3.03
C PHE A 136 -5.79 4.27 2.40
N PRO A 137 -7.00 4.90 2.28
CA PRO A 137 -8.09 4.27 1.57
C PRO A 137 -7.78 4.18 0.06
N ILE A 138 -8.09 3.04 -0.53
CA ILE A 138 -8.12 2.87 -1.98
C ILE A 138 -9.51 3.24 -2.45
N ALA A 139 -9.64 4.37 -3.15
CA ALA A 139 -10.91 4.87 -3.63
C ALA A 139 -10.93 4.94 -5.16
N THR A 140 -12.05 4.59 -5.74
CA THR A 140 -12.35 4.81 -7.17
C THR A 140 -13.41 5.87 -7.31
N VAL A 141 -13.36 6.61 -8.42
CA VAL A 141 -14.36 7.61 -8.78
C VAL A 141 -15.03 7.18 -10.07
N ALA A 142 -16.34 7.08 -10.02
CA ALA A 142 -17.19 6.78 -11.18
C ALA A 142 -18.07 7.97 -11.50
N LYS A 143 -18.34 8.19 -12.79
CA LYS A 143 -19.32 9.17 -13.23
C LYS A 143 -20.72 8.57 -13.09
N SER A 144 -21.58 9.24 -12.34
CA SER A 144 -23.01 8.92 -12.22
C SER A 144 -23.88 10.01 -12.84
N GLU A 145 -25.18 9.77 -12.94
CA GLU A 145 -26.16 10.77 -13.39
C GLU A 145 -26.18 12.02 -12.47
N ARG A 146 -25.76 11.88 -11.21
CA ARG A 146 -25.73 12.92 -10.19
C ARG A 146 -24.39 13.61 -10.01
N GLY A 147 -23.34 13.18 -10.77
CA GLY A 147 -21.98 13.72 -10.69
C GLY A 147 -20.92 12.65 -10.57
N LEU A 148 -19.93 12.87 -9.73
CA LEU A 148 -18.85 11.94 -9.44
C LEU A 148 -19.14 11.23 -8.11
N ASP A 149 -19.22 9.90 -8.14
CA ASP A 149 -19.37 9.06 -6.96
C ASP A 149 -18.03 8.43 -6.61
N GLN A 150 -17.66 8.52 -5.34
CA GLN A 150 -16.44 7.89 -4.81
C GLN A 150 -16.82 6.62 -4.05
N THR A 151 -16.14 5.52 -4.37
CA THR A 151 -16.30 4.23 -3.68
C THR A 151 -14.95 3.79 -3.12
N VAL A 152 -14.91 3.50 -1.82
CA VAL A 152 -13.74 2.88 -1.18
C VAL A 152 -13.76 1.39 -1.50
N GLN A 153 -12.68 0.90 -2.12
CA GLN A 153 -12.53 -0.50 -2.57
C GLN A 153 -11.58 -1.31 -1.68
N GLY A 154 -10.84 -0.64 -0.81
CA GLY A 154 -9.86 -1.29 0.04
C GLY A 154 -8.95 -0.29 0.74
N GLU A 155 -7.83 -0.79 1.20
CA GLU A 155 -6.83 -0.05 1.94
C GLU A 155 -5.43 -0.35 1.40
N SER A 156 -4.60 0.67 1.24
CA SER A 156 -3.16 0.54 0.99
C SER A 156 -2.44 0.70 2.31
N VAL A 157 -1.70 -0.32 2.72
CA VAL A 157 -0.88 -0.31 3.93
C VAL A 157 0.59 -0.30 3.54
N THR A 158 1.33 0.72 3.99
CA THR A 158 2.77 0.83 3.77
C THR A 158 3.49 0.57 5.09
N LEU A 159 4.33 -0.46 5.08
CA LEU A 159 5.17 -0.85 6.22
C LEU A 159 6.59 -0.35 5.99
N ARG A 160 7.18 0.35 6.98
CA ARG A 160 8.46 1.03 6.85
C ARG A 160 9.43 0.61 7.95
N TRP A 161 10.69 0.37 7.59
CA TRP A 161 11.78 0.05 8.51
C TRP A 161 13.01 0.88 8.20
N PRO A 162 13.82 1.25 9.20
CA PRO A 162 15.15 1.81 8.92
C PRO A 162 15.93 0.88 8.01
N ALA A 163 16.49 1.40 6.92
CA ALA A 163 17.21 0.58 5.95
C ALA A 163 18.45 -0.10 6.55
N ALA A 164 19.00 0.47 7.63
CA ALA A 164 20.09 -0.13 8.40
C ALA A 164 19.72 -1.49 9.04
N ALA A 165 18.44 -1.83 9.16
CA ALA A 165 18.00 -3.13 9.69
C ALA A 165 18.43 -4.33 8.79
N GLY A 166 18.58 -4.09 7.48
CA GLY A 166 19.04 -5.11 6.53
C GLY A 166 18.04 -6.24 6.23
N GLY A 167 16.93 -6.29 6.95
CA GLY A 167 15.88 -7.27 6.76
C GLY A 167 14.68 -7.05 7.66
N ALA A 168 13.55 -7.65 7.26
CA ALA A 168 12.29 -7.62 7.98
C ALA A 168 11.42 -8.81 7.60
N SER A 169 10.39 -9.10 8.41
CA SER A 169 9.38 -10.10 8.09
C SER A 169 7.97 -9.62 8.42
N ILE A 170 7.00 -10.14 7.68
CA ILE A 170 5.58 -9.88 7.82
C ILE A 170 4.88 -11.24 7.94
N ALA A 171 4.05 -11.39 8.95
CA ALA A 171 3.07 -12.48 9.00
C ALA A 171 1.69 -11.89 8.75
N VAL A 172 0.92 -12.53 7.88
CA VAL A 172 -0.45 -12.15 7.51
C VAL A 172 -1.38 -13.17 8.12
N GLY A 173 -2.32 -12.70 8.94
CA GLY A 173 -3.30 -13.50 9.65
C GLY A 173 -4.74 -13.09 9.42
#